data_dbf5078c6c8a2b64aca0a2f7798aab88
#
_entry.id   dbf5078c6c8a2b64aca0a2f7798aab88
#
_cell.length_a   1.000
_cell.length_b   1.000
_cell.length_c   1.000
_cell.angle_alpha   90.00
_cell.angle_beta   90.00
_cell.angle_gamma   90.00
#
_symmetry.space_group_name_H-M   'P 1'
#
loop_
_entity.id
_entity.type
_entity.pdbx_description
1 polymer ?
#
loop_
_entity_poly.entity_id
_entity_poly.type
_entity_poly.pdbx_seq_one_letter_code
_entity_poly.pdbx_strand_id
1 'polypeptide(L)'
;EQFDQLVKKYPNIRFVENPLYNEANNISSALRVRELLRGAYVFEADLVLSNPALVRKYEFETNFLGIPMRRSDDWCFQVEGGAIRALDIGGTDCYQEVGISYWSDADGAKLESDLKAAFEMPGGRELYWEQVPLKAFAEHYRVAVRLCSHEDIVEIDTFNELKAFDKTYDV
;
A
#
# COMPACT_ATOMS: atom_id res chain seq x y z
N GLU A 1 -21.98 -10.07 11.03
CA GLU A 1 -23.06 -9.06 10.74
C GLU A 1 -22.59 -7.97 9.77
N GLN A 2 -21.46 -7.26 10.03
CA GLN A 2 -20.93 -6.27 9.07
C GLN A 2 -20.44 -6.92 7.77
N PHE A 3 -19.71 -8.04 7.85
CA PHE A 3 -19.28 -8.82 6.68
C PHE A 3 -20.44 -9.27 5.82
N ASP A 4 -21.53 -9.73 6.42
CA ASP A 4 -22.71 -10.21 5.69
C ASP A 4 -23.39 -9.09 4.88
N GLN A 5 -23.35 -7.86 5.39
CA GLN A 5 -23.86 -6.68 4.68
C GLN A 5 -22.97 -6.30 3.51
N LEU A 6 -21.64 -6.33 3.69
CA LEU A 6 -20.69 -6.06 2.62
C LEU A 6 -20.75 -7.09 1.50
N VAL A 7 -20.83 -8.37 1.82
CA VAL A 7 -21.01 -9.45 0.81
C VAL A 7 -22.29 -9.26 0.01
N LYS A 8 -23.39 -8.87 0.65
CA LYS A 8 -24.67 -8.60 -0.05
C LYS A 8 -24.57 -7.39 -0.97
N LYS A 9 -23.91 -6.32 -0.51
CA LYS A 9 -23.74 -5.08 -1.28
C LYS A 9 -22.74 -5.24 -2.44
N TYR A 10 -21.70 -6.05 -2.23
CA TYR A 10 -20.59 -6.24 -3.15
C TYR A 10 -20.31 -7.74 -3.37
N PRO A 11 -21.11 -8.44 -4.17
CA PRO A 11 -21.05 -9.91 -4.30
C PRO A 11 -19.73 -10.41 -4.94
N ASN A 12 -18.97 -9.53 -5.57
CA ASN A 12 -17.69 -9.87 -6.19
C ASN A 12 -16.48 -9.68 -5.23
N ILE A 13 -16.70 -9.16 -4.02
CA ILE A 13 -15.63 -9.02 -3.02
C ILE A 13 -15.35 -10.40 -2.40
N ARG A 14 -14.07 -10.77 -2.39
CA ARG A 14 -13.56 -11.93 -1.66
C ARG A 14 -12.90 -11.48 -0.37
N PHE A 15 -13.39 -11.96 0.76
CA PHE A 15 -12.76 -11.75 2.06
C PHE A 15 -11.76 -12.87 2.34
N VAL A 16 -10.58 -12.50 2.80
CA VAL A 16 -9.52 -13.43 3.21
C VAL A 16 -9.16 -13.11 4.67
N GLU A 17 -9.41 -14.07 5.55
CA GLU A 17 -9.10 -13.92 6.97
C GLU A 17 -7.59 -13.96 7.21
N ASN A 18 -7.09 -13.03 8.03
CA ASN A 18 -5.73 -13.03 8.55
C ASN A 18 -5.74 -13.42 10.04
N PRO A 19 -5.49 -14.68 10.40
CA PRO A 19 -5.47 -15.13 11.80
C PRO A 19 -4.29 -14.57 12.60
N LEU A 20 -3.29 -13.99 11.93
CA LEU A 20 -2.05 -13.49 12.54
C LEU A 20 -2.08 -11.97 12.76
N TYR A 21 -3.21 -11.30 12.57
CA TYR A 21 -3.29 -9.83 12.62
C TYR A 21 -2.84 -9.22 13.96
N ASN A 22 -2.93 -9.97 15.07
CA ASN A 22 -2.45 -9.56 16.41
C ASN A 22 -1.02 -10.05 16.72
N GLU A 23 -0.41 -10.86 15.84
CA GLU A 23 0.87 -11.54 16.09
C GLU A 23 1.99 -11.04 15.17
N ALA A 24 1.64 -10.32 14.12
CA ALA A 24 2.56 -9.82 13.13
C ALA A 24 2.03 -8.53 12.51
N ASN A 25 2.92 -7.75 11.92
CA ASN A 25 2.55 -6.53 11.20
C ASN A 25 1.80 -6.85 9.89
N ASN A 26 1.48 -5.81 9.08
CA ASN A 26 0.68 -5.91 7.85
C ASN A 26 1.28 -6.84 6.78
N ILE A 27 2.58 -7.19 6.87
CA ILE A 27 3.19 -8.25 6.06
C ILE A 27 2.41 -9.56 6.15
N SER A 28 1.80 -9.86 7.29
CA SER A 28 0.98 -11.06 7.47
C SER A 28 -0.27 -11.04 6.59
N SER A 29 -0.88 -9.87 6.39
CA SER A 29 -2.02 -9.69 5.49
C SER A 29 -1.61 -9.86 4.03
N ALA A 30 -0.51 -9.22 3.62
CA ALA A 30 0.03 -9.37 2.27
C ALA A 30 0.41 -10.83 1.96
N LEU A 31 1.01 -11.52 2.92
CA LEU A 31 1.35 -12.95 2.80
C LEU A 31 0.12 -13.83 2.55
N ARG A 32 -1.03 -13.52 3.14
CA ARG A 32 -2.28 -14.28 2.95
C ARG A 32 -2.85 -14.16 1.54
N VAL A 33 -2.60 -13.04 0.88
CA VAL A 33 -3.11 -12.74 -0.46
C VAL A 33 -2.02 -12.70 -1.54
N ARG A 34 -0.80 -13.09 -1.22
CA ARG A 34 0.38 -12.99 -2.09
C ARG A 34 0.17 -13.54 -3.50
N GLU A 35 -0.61 -14.61 -3.65
CA GLU A 35 -0.91 -15.23 -4.94
C GLU A 35 -1.82 -14.38 -5.83
N LEU A 36 -2.46 -13.35 -5.25
CA LEU A 36 -3.38 -12.44 -5.93
C LEU A 36 -2.71 -11.11 -6.33
N LEU A 37 -1.43 -10.91 -6.02
CA LEU A 37 -0.72 -9.66 -6.26
C LEU A 37 -0.25 -9.47 -7.70
N ARG A 38 -0.39 -10.48 -8.56
CA ARG A 38 -0.01 -10.41 -9.97
C ARG A 38 -1.02 -9.58 -10.77
N GLY A 39 -0.53 -8.56 -11.49
CA GLY A 39 -1.36 -7.66 -12.27
C GLY A 39 -2.41 -6.92 -11.43
N ALA A 40 -2.10 -6.63 -10.17
CA ALA A 40 -3.06 -6.13 -9.20
C ALA A 40 -2.65 -4.78 -8.60
N TYR A 41 -3.67 -3.99 -8.27
CA TYR A 41 -3.52 -2.87 -7.34
C TYR A 41 -3.63 -3.35 -5.90
N VAL A 42 -2.84 -2.76 -5.02
CA VAL A 42 -2.93 -2.90 -3.56
C VAL A 42 -3.30 -1.55 -2.99
N PHE A 43 -4.26 -1.54 -2.07
CA PHE A 43 -4.73 -0.34 -1.38
C PHE A 43 -4.68 -0.58 0.12
N GLU A 44 -4.30 0.43 0.88
CA GLU A 44 -4.60 0.51 2.30
C GLU A 44 -6.09 0.82 2.50
N ALA A 45 -6.65 0.40 3.64
CA ALA A 45 -8.10 0.39 3.81
C ALA A 45 -8.69 1.68 4.40
N ASP A 46 -7.84 2.60 4.82
CA ASP A 46 -8.11 3.90 5.44
C ASP A 46 -8.09 5.08 4.47
N LEU A 47 -8.05 4.77 3.16
CA LEU A 47 -7.96 5.75 2.09
C LEU A 47 -9.32 6.15 1.52
N VAL A 48 -9.51 7.43 1.28
CA VAL A 48 -10.59 7.96 0.45
C VAL A 48 -10.01 8.47 -0.87
N LEU A 49 -10.32 7.76 -1.95
CA LEU A 49 -9.89 8.10 -3.29
C LEU A 49 -10.87 9.07 -3.94
N SER A 50 -10.50 10.35 -4.03
CA SER A 50 -11.31 11.40 -4.66
C SER A 50 -11.18 11.39 -6.18
N ASN A 51 -10.03 10.98 -6.70
CA ASN A 51 -9.75 10.92 -8.14
C ASN A 51 -9.65 9.46 -8.63
N PRO A 52 -10.74 8.86 -9.13
CA PRO A 52 -10.72 7.46 -9.60
C PRO A 52 -9.83 7.23 -10.84
N ALA A 53 -9.39 8.28 -11.54
CA ALA A 53 -8.48 8.16 -12.68
C ALA A 53 -7.06 7.73 -12.28
N LEU A 54 -6.73 7.76 -10.98
CA LEU A 54 -5.49 7.20 -10.46
C LEU A 54 -5.46 5.67 -10.59
N VAL A 55 -6.61 5.00 -10.56
CA VAL A 55 -6.72 3.57 -10.83
C VAL A 55 -6.90 3.37 -12.34
N ARG A 56 -5.83 2.99 -13.02
CA ARG A 56 -5.83 2.82 -14.47
C ARG A 56 -6.18 1.39 -14.85
N LYS A 57 -6.95 1.23 -15.90
CA LYS A 57 -7.27 -0.10 -16.43
C LYS A 57 -6.03 -0.84 -16.96
N TYR A 58 -5.05 -0.11 -17.43
CA TYR A 58 -3.79 -0.65 -17.98
C TYR A 58 -2.64 0.06 -17.30
N GLU A 59 -1.79 -0.72 -16.64
CA GLU A 59 -0.51 -0.30 -16.10
C GLU A 59 0.60 -1.14 -16.72
N PHE A 60 1.77 -0.54 -16.94
CA PHE A 60 2.86 -1.17 -17.67
C PHE A 60 4.04 -1.56 -16.78
N GLU A 61 4.15 -0.94 -15.61
CA GLU A 61 5.24 -1.17 -14.67
C GLU A 61 4.76 -1.10 -13.23
N THR A 62 5.46 -1.81 -12.35
CA THR A 62 5.24 -1.75 -10.91
C THR A 62 5.49 -0.35 -10.40
N ASN A 63 4.55 0.19 -9.64
CA ASN A 63 4.63 1.56 -9.14
C ASN A 63 3.90 1.74 -7.82
N PHE A 64 4.31 2.76 -7.06
CA PHE A 64 3.55 3.35 -5.96
C PHE A 64 3.06 4.73 -6.34
N LEU A 65 1.91 5.14 -5.82
CA LEU A 65 1.51 6.54 -5.82
C LEU A 65 2.34 7.29 -4.76
N GLY A 66 2.68 8.53 -5.09
CA GLY A 66 3.43 9.38 -4.17
C GLY A 66 3.14 10.85 -4.39
N ILE A 67 3.05 11.59 -3.28
CA ILE A 67 2.85 13.04 -3.28
C ILE A 67 4.21 13.73 -3.16
N PRO A 68 4.60 14.58 -4.13
CA PRO A 68 5.87 15.31 -4.03
C PRO A 68 5.84 16.29 -2.85
N MET A 69 6.80 16.15 -1.95
CA MET A 69 6.92 16.92 -0.71
C MET A 69 8.30 17.57 -0.60
N ARG A 70 8.33 18.84 -0.17
CA ARG A 70 9.60 19.47 0.25
C ARG A 70 10.11 18.87 1.54
N ARG A 71 9.21 18.51 2.44
CA ARG A 71 9.47 17.83 3.70
C ARG A 71 8.23 17.00 4.07
N SER A 72 8.48 15.78 4.54
CA SER A 72 7.49 14.92 5.16
C SER A 72 8.06 14.39 6.47
N ASP A 73 7.23 14.20 7.47
CA ASP A 73 7.55 13.50 8.72
C ASP A 73 6.96 12.07 8.72
N ASP A 74 6.31 11.69 7.60
CA ASP A 74 5.66 10.42 7.34
C ASP A 74 6.51 9.51 6.43
N TRP A 75 6.01 8.31 6.10
CA TRP A 75 6.65 7.40 5.14
C TRP A 75 6.86 8.09 3.79
N CYS A 76 8.08 8.05 3.29
CA CYS A 76 8.40 8.67 2.02
C CYS A 76 9.45 7.93 1.21
N PHE A 77 9.34 8.09 -0.10
CA PHE A 77 10.26 7.54 -1.08
C PHE A 77 11.32 8.56 -1.46
N GLN A 78 12.57 8.11 -1.51
CA GLN A 78 13.63 8.76 -2.26
C GLN A 78 13.71 8.14 -3.65
N VAL A 79 13.71 8.98 -4.68
CA VAL A 79 13.64 8.54 -6.09
C VAL A 79 14.88 8.99 -6.83
N GLU A 80 15.50 8.06 -7.55
CA GLU A 80 16.63 8.31 -8.45
C GLU A 80 16.43 7.56 -9.76
N GLY A 81 16.64 8.24 -10.89
CA GLY A 81 16.46 7.64 -12.21
C GLY A 81 15.03 7.11 -12.47
N GLY A 82 14.02 7.76 -11.86
CA GLY A 82 12.62 7.38 -11.98
C GLY A 82 12.22 6.11 -11.23
N ALA A 83 13.05 5.64 -10.30
CA ALA A 83 12.75 4.49 -9.45
C ALA A 83 12.95 4.82 -7.98
N ILE A 84 12.17 4.19 -7.12
CA ILE A 84 12.33 4.25 -5.66
C ILE A 84 13.69 3.64 -5.30
N ARG A 85 14.47 4.33 -4.48
CA ARG A 85 15.77 3.91 -3.97
C ARG A 85 15.78 3.68 -2.47
N ALA A 86 14.92 4.40 -1.76
CA ALA A 86 14.75 4.22 -0.33
C ALA A 86 13.30 4.49 0.08
N LEU A 87 12.89 3.83 1.15
CA LEU A 87 11.65 4.05 1.88
C LEU A 87 12.02 4.35 3.32
N ASP A 88 11.75 5.57 3.79
CA ASP A 88 12.11 6.02 5.13
C ASP A 88 10.96 6.78 5.79
N ILE A 89 10.99 6.87 7.12
CA ILE A 89 10.11 7.76 7.87
C ILE A 89 10.78 9.12 7.93
N GLY A 90 10.10 10.12 7.39
CA GLY A 90 10.61 11.48 7.25
C GLY A 90 11.60 11.65 6.10
N GLY A 91 11.57 12.83 5.48
CA GLY A 91 12.48 13.18 4.40
C GLY A 91 12.32 14.59 3.90
N THR A 92 13.28 15.02 3.06
CA THR A 92 13.23 16.29 2.33
C THR A 92 13.36 16.02 0.85
N ASP A 93 12.66 16.84 0.03
CA ASP A 93 12.60 16.67 -1.43
C ASP A 93 12.29 15.21 -1.83
N CYS A 94 11.25 14.67 -1.21
CA CYS A 94 10.83 13.27 -1.29
C CYS A 94 9.41 13.14 -1.83
N TYR A 95 8.92 11.90 -1.94
CA TYR A 95 7.53 11.59 -2.28
C TYR A 95 6.88 10.89 -1.10
N GLN A 96 5.89 11.52 -0.47
CA GLN A 96 5.12 10.89 0.60
C GLN A 96 4.36 9.70 0.03
N GLU A 97 4.47 8.56 0.69
CA GLU A 97 3.72 7.36 0.38
C GLU A 97 2.25 7.55 0.74
N VAL A 98 1.35 6.97 -0.04
CA VAL A 98 -0.11 7.14 0.12
C VAL A 98 -0.88 5.82 0.05
N GLY A 99 -0.24 4.71 0.36
CA GLY A 99 -0.89 3.41 0.52
C GLY A 99 -1.51 2.80 -0.75
N ILE A 100 -1.12 3.26 -1.96
CA ILE A 100 -1.60 2.68 -3.22
C ILE A 100 -0.43 2.28 -4.11
N SER A 101 -0.41 1.01 -4.52
CA SER A 101 0.58 0.48 -5.45
C SER A 101 -0.05 -0.41 -6.52
N TYR A 102 0.65 -0.57 -7.64
CA TYR A 102 0.35 -1.55 -8.68
C TYR A 102 1.53 -2.49 -8.88
N TRP A 103 1.25 -3.77 -9.00
CA TRP A 103 2.23 -4.82 -9.19
C TRP A 103 2.04 -5.49 -10.54
N SER A 104 3.06 -5.41 -11.41
CA SER A 104 3.06 -6.14 -12.68
C SER A 104 2.98 -7.65 -12.45
N ASP A 105 2.57 -8.42 -13.47
CA ASP A 105 2.56 -9.88 -13.38
C ASP A 105 3.91 -10.46 -12.97
N ALA A 106 4.99 -9.91 -13.53
CA ALA A 106 6.34 -10.37 -13.27
C ALA A 106 6.80 -10.06 -11.84
N ASP A 107 6.55 -8.84 -11.37
CA ASP A 107 6.97 -8.43 -10.02
C ASP A 107 6.06 -9.00 -8.95
N GLY A 108 4.74 -9.11 -9.20
CA GLY A 108 3.82 -9.81 -8.32
C GLY A 108 4.19 -11.28 -8.13
N ALA A 109 4.73 -11.95 -9.17
CA ALA A 109 5.23 -13.31 -9.05
C ALA A 109 6.48 -13.42 -8.16
N LYS A 110 7.38 -12.44 -8.21
CA LYS A 110 8.54 -12.37 -7.30
C LYS A 110 8.07 -12.08 -5.87
N LEU A 111 7.15 -11.11 -5.73
CA LEU A 111 6.63 -10.68 -4.43
C LEU A 111 5.95 -11.82 -3.66
N GLU A 112 5.28 -12.74 -4.36
CA GLU A 112 4.73 -13.96 -3.78
C GLU A 112 5.79 -14.78 -3.01
N SER A 113 6.99 -14.93 -3.58
CA SER A 113 8.10 -15.66 -2.99
C SER A 113 8.81 -14.85 -1.92
N ASP A 114 9.03 -13.55 -2.17
CA ASP A 114 9.79 -12.68 -1.29
C ASP A 114 9.04 -12.34 0.00
N LEU A 115 7.71 -12.19 -0.05
CA LEU A 115 6.87 -12.05 1.15
C LEU A 115 6.99 -13.26 2.07
N LYS A 116 7.02 -14.48 1.51
CA LYS A 116 7.20 -15.69 2.28
C LYS A 116 8.60 -15.74 2.90
N ALA A 117 9.63 -15.46 2.11
CA ALA A 117 11.00 -15.47 2.59
C ALA A 117 11.21 -14.41 3.68
N ALA A 118 10.73 -13.17 3.46
CA ALA A 118 10.80 -12.09 4.43
C ALA A 118 10.12 -12.44 5.76
N PHE A 119 8.93 -13.02 5.71
CA PHE A 119 8.17 -13.39 6.91
C PHE A 119 8.89 -14.45 7.77
N GLU A 120 9.68 -15.32 7.14
CA GLU A 120 10.46 -16.37 7.81
C GLU A 120 11.82 -15.87 8.32
N MET A 121 12.26 -14.66 7.93
CA MET A 121 13.51 -14.07 8.42
C MET A 121 13.42 -13.66 9.90
N PRO A 122 14.53 -13.59 10.64
CA PRO A 122 14.55 -12.96 11.96
C PRO A 122 14.03 -11.51 11.90
N GLY A 123 12.99 -11.18 12.68
CA GLY A 123 12.32 -9.88 12.65
C GLY A 123 11.36 -9.69 11.48
N GLY A 124 11.17 -10.69 10.62
CA GLY A 124 10.33 -10.56 9.43
C GLY A 124 8.85 -10.32 9.72
N ARG A 125 8.36 -10.80 10.85
CA ARG A 125 6.95 -10.58 11.27
C ARG A 125 6.65 -9.15 11.64
N GLU A 126 7.66 -8.35 11.97
CA GLU A 126 7.56 -6.94 12.36
C GLU A 126 7.62 -5.99 11.14
N LEU A 127 7.94 -6.52 9.95
CA LEU A 127 8.02 -5.71 8.74
C LEU A 127 6.63 -5.25 8.29
N TYR A 128 6.59 -4.02 7.81
CA TYR A 128 5.55 -3.59 6.89
C TYR A 128 5.78 -4.26 5.53
N TRP A 129 4.71 -4.63 4.82
CA TRP A 129 4.83 -5.39 3.57
C TRP A 129 5.60 -4.63 2.48
N GLU A 130 5.49 -3.29 2.46
CA GLU A 130 6.20 -2.40 1.54
C GLU A 130 7.72 -2.48 1.72
N GLN A 131 8.17 -2.78 2.94
CA GLN A 131 9.59 -2.97 3.24
C GLN A 131 10.17 -4.22 2.58
N VAL A 132 9.33 -5.17 2.18
CA VAL A 132 9.81 -6.37 1.48
C VAL A 132 10.39 -5.99 0.11
N PRO A 133 9.64 -5.39 -0.83
CA PRO A 133 10.16 -5.03 -2.14
C PRO A 133 11.01 -3.76 -2.16
N LEU A 134 10.93 -2.90 -1.14
CA LEU A 134 11.64 -1.61 -1.13
C LEU A 134 12.87 -1.58 -0.23
N LYS A 135 13.06 -2.60 0.63
CA LYS A 135 14.23 -2.73 1.53
C LYS A 135 14.83 -4.12 1.52
N ALA A 136 14.08 -5.14 1.97
CA ALA A 136 14.62 -6.49 2.22
C ALA A 136 15.09 -7.19 0.93
N PHE A 137 14.40 -6.97 -0.17
CA PHE A 137 14.67 -7.54 -1.50
C PHE A 137 14.66 -6.47 -2.60
N ALA A 138 15.10 -5.26 -2.27
CA ALA A 138 15.04 -4.12 -3.20
C ALA A 138 15.75 -4.36 -4.53
N GLU A 139 16.77 -5.21 -4.56
CA GLU A 139 17.51 -5.59 -5.77
C GLU A 139 16.69 -6.44 -6.76
N HIS A 140 15.58 -7.05 -6.30
CA HIS A 140 14.69 -7.82 -7.18
C HIS A 140 13.76 -6.93 -8.02
N TYR A 141 13.62 -5.65 -7.65
CA TYR A 141 12.56 -4.78 -8.17
C TYR A 141 13.09 -3.48 -8.74
N ARG A 142 12.38 -2.99 -9.74
CA ARG A 142 12.44 -1.61 -10.16
C ARG A 142 11.06 -1.01 -10.03
N VAL A 143 10.81 -0.27 -8.96
CA VAL A 143 9.52 0.30 -8.62
C VAL A 143 9.50 1.78 -8.96
N ALA A 144 8.57 2.22 -9.80
CA ALA A 144 8.40 3.62 -10.17
C ALA A 144 7.54 4.38 -9.15
N VAL A 145 7.62 5.70 -9.15
CA VAL A 145 6.64 6.56 -8.46
C VAL A 145 5.71 7.19 -9.49
N ARG A 146 4.41 7.06 -9.28
CA ARG A 146 3.39 7.81 -9.98
C ARG A 146 2.90 8.94 -9.10
N LEU A 147 2.78 10.12 -9.69
CA LEU A 147 2.42 11.32 -8.94
C LEU A 147 0.91 11.38 -8.69
N CYS A 148 0.56 11.80 -7.48
CA CYS A 148 -0.76 12.23 -7.06
C CYS A 148 -0.63 13.45 -6.14
N SER A 149 -1.75 13.92 -5.62
CA SER A 149 -1.82 15.07 -4.71
C SER A 149 -2.76 14.78 -3.54
N HIS A 150 -2.72 15.61 -2.51
CA HIS A 150 -3.67 15.54 -1.39
C HIS A 150 -5.13 15.80 -1.79
N GLU A 151 -5.37 16.37 -2.98
CA GLU A 151 -6.72 16.52 -3.52
C GLU A 151 -7.26 15.22 -4.12
N ASP A 152 -6.36 14.33 -4.52
CA ASP A 152 -6.70 13.05 -5.13
C ASP A 152 -6.99 11.96 -4.08
N ILE A 153 -6.28 12.00 -2.95
CA ILE A 153 -6.32 10.95 -1.90
C ILE A 153 -6.29 11.62 -0.52
N VAL A 154 -7.15 11.13 0.37
CA VAL A 154 -7.15 11.48 1.80
C VAL A 154 -7.03 10.19 2.60
N GLU A 155 -6.08 10.15 3.52
CA GLU A 155 -5.92 9.10 4.52
C GLU A 155 -6.65 9.50 5.81
N ILE A 156 -7.29 8.55 6.47
CA ILE A 156 -8.09 8.78 7.67
C ILE A 156 -7.65 7.78 8.73
N ASP A 157 -6.70 8.20 9.57
CA ASP A 157 -6.13 7.41 10.66
C ASP A 157 -6.89 7.54 11.97
N THR A 158 -7.54 8.67 12.16
CA THR A 158 -8.18 9.00 13.43
C THR A 158 -9.65 9.35 13.27
N PHE A 159 -10.42 9.15 14.37
CA PHE A 159 -11.81 9.58 14.40
C PHE A 159 -11.98 11.10 14.25
N ASN A 160 -10.99 11.90 14.65
CA ASN A 160 -11.01 13.34 14.44
C ASN A 160 -10.85 13.71 12.96
N GLU A 161 -10.02 12.98 12.21
CA GLU A 161 -9.88 13.15 10.76
C GLU A 161 -11.16 12.72 10.03
N LEU A 162 -11.76 11.60 10.44
CA LEU A 162 -13.06 11.18 9.93
C LEU A 162 -14.13 12.26 10.13
N LYS A 163 -14.23 12.87 11.33
CA LYS A 163 -15.14 13.98 11.60
C LYS A 163 -14.81 15.23 10.78
N ALA A 164 -13.53 15.49 10.54
CA ALA A 164 -13.12 16.61 9.70
C ALA A 164 -13.55 16.39 8.25
N PHE A 165 -13.42 15.15 7.77
CA PHE A 165 -13.78 14.74 6.43
C PHE A 165 -15.29 14.63 6.22
N ASP A 166 -16.01 13.98 7.14
CA ASP A 166 -17.46 13.77 7.08
C ASP A 166 -18.15 14.27 8.36
N LYS A 167 -18.86 15.38 8.25
CA LYS A 167 -19.56 16.03 9.37
C LYS A 167 -20.73 15.23 9.93
N THR A 168 -21.18 14.17 9.27
CA THR A 168 -22.22 13.28 9.83
C THR A 168 -21.74 12.49 11.05
N TYR A 169 -20.43 12.38 11.26
CA TYR A 169 -19.79 11.77 12.44
C TYR A 169 -19.56 12.77 13.60
N ASP A 170 -19.93 14.03 13.43
CA ASP A 170 -19.76 15.08 14.46
C ASP A 170 -20.96 15.10 15.40
N VAL A 171 -21.18 13.97 16.11
CA VAL A 171 -22.27 13.73 17.09
C VAL A 171 -21.78 13.82 18.51
#